data_7ca8e2f0963bc8e8d2995ba4d43a74d6
#
_entry.id   7ca8e2f0963bc8e8d2995ba4d43a74d6
#
_cell.length_a   1.000
_cell.length_b   1.000
_cell.length_c   1.000
_cell.angle_alpha   90.00
_cell.angle_beta   90.00
_cell.angle_gamma   90.00
#
_symmetry.space_group_name_H-M   'P 1'
#
loop_
_entity.id
_entity.type
_entity.pdbx_description
1 polymer ?
#
loop_
_entity_poly.entity_id
_entity_poly.type
_entity_poly.pdbx_seq_one_letter_code
_entity_poly.pdbx_strand_id
1 'polypeptide(L)'
;MGHDHGNGQGQGQGYGAGHGHGAAHRHGHGHGHGGDMDWAAMGAMLERYARVAAPLYGQVADWLKRWAPAPGVVADVGSGPGAVSFLLAEAFPKARIVAADPEDALLEQARERAEREGLADRFGTARAALPDDIDGVPAADLLWLCKSLHHVGDQAGALTALAGRLAPGGTMALLEGGLGSRYLPRDIGIGRPGLLSRLEAADEEWFTGMRTSLDGSKDTPEDWPALLAGAGLRYTATRSFLLDLPAPLSEDARAHVVQEFTRRREMHADRLAPDDLTTLDRLLDEQDPQSLHRRADLFVLTAQTVHVAVKDA
;
A
#
# COMPACT_ATOMS: atom_id res chain seq x y z
N MET A 1 8.52 68.28 8.37
CA MET A 1 8.01 68.57 7.02
C MET A 1 7.43 67.26 6.54
N GLY A 2 6.21 66.97 6.59
CA GLY A 2 5.01 67.75 6.35
C GLY A 2 4.42 67.38 5.02
N HIS A 3 3.22 66.84 5.16
CA HIS A 3 2.06 66.82 4.25
C HIS A 3 1.96 65.63 3.27
N ASP A 4 0.82 65.10 2.98
CA ASP A 4 -0.55 65.06 3.54
C ASP A 4 -1.46 64.50 2.42
N HIS A 5 -2.44 63.72 2.79
CA HIS A 5 -3.77 63.46 2.24
C HIS A 5 -4.06 63.19 0.77
N GLY A 6 -4.90 62.18 0.58
CA GLY A 6 -5.76 62.03 -0.59
C GLY A 6 -6.73 60.86 -0.47
N ASN A 7 -7.86 61.15 0.14
CA ASN A 7 -9.06 60.32 0.30
C ASN A 7 -9.87 60.32 -1.00
N GLY A 8 -10.50 59.19 -1.38
CA GLY A 8 -11.44 59.15 -2.51
C GLY A 8 -12.44 57.96 -2.34
N GLN A 9 -13.59 58.27 -1.75
CA GLN A 9 -14.78 57.42 -1.67
C GLN A 9 -15.52 57.39 -3.02
N GLY A 10 -16.18 56.31 -3.32
CA GLY A 10 -17.17 56.16 -4.39
C GLY A 10 -18.09 54.96 -4.19
N GLN A 11 -19.26 55.24 -3.68
CA GLN A 11 -20.51 54.45 -3.60
C GLN A 11 -20.93 53.94 -5.02
N GLY A 12 -21.69 52.87 -5.24
CA GLY A 12 -22.82 52.30 -4.58
C GLY A 12 -23.67 51.40 -5.48
N GLN A 13 -24.59 50.69 -4.91
CA GLN A 13 -25.85 50.10 -5.42
C GLN A 13 -25.73 48.88 -6.35
N GLY A 14 -26.39 47.75 -6.21
CA GLY A 14 -27.56 47.34 -5.42
C GLY A 14 -28.45 46.47 -6.29
N TYR A 15 -29.22 45.54 -5.66
CA TYR A 15 -30.30 44.63 -6.17
C TYR A 15 -29.82 43.36 -6.84
N GLY A 16 -30.38 42.18 -6.59
CA GLY A 16 -31.61 41.80 -5.96
C GLY A 16 -31.73 40.26 -5.77
N ALA A 17 -32.65 39.87 -4.97
CA ALA A 17 -32.95 38.55 -4.43
C ALA A 17 -33.42 37.51 -5.47
N GLY A 18 -33.15 36.22 -5.16
CA GLY A 18 -33.82 35.07 -5.79
C GLY A 18 -33.71 33.83 -4.90
N HIS A 19 -34.87 33.45 -4.37
CA HIS A 19 -35.09 32.26 -3.51
C HIS A 19 -34.93 30.96 -4.30
N GLY A 20 -34.50 29.88 -3.65
CA GLY A 20 -34.79 28.55 -4.19
C GLY A 20 -34.05 27.38 -3.50
N HIS A 21 -34.70 26.80 -2.51
CA HIS A 21 -34.78 25.41 -2.13
C HIS A 21 -33.51 24.56 -1.87
N GLY A 22 -33.46 24.10 -0.62
CA GLY A 22 -32.54 23.14 -0.09
C GLY A 22 -32.58 21.80 -0.81
N ALA A 23 -31.40 21.27 -1.02
CA ALA A 23 -31.18 19.84 -1.22
C ALA A 23 -30.20 19.40 -0.12
N ALA A 24 -30.67 18.50 0.71
CA ALA A 24 -29.87 17.88 1.76
C ALA A 24 -28.72 17.12 1.10
N HIS A 25 -27.50 17.63 1.27
CA HIS A 25 -26.30 16.88 0.95
C HIS A 25 -26.11 15.79 2.00
N ARG A 26 -26.39 14.56 1.61
CA ARG A 26 -25.89 13.37 2.29
C ARG A 26 -24.37 13.44 2.25
N HIS A 27 -23.75 13.52 3.42
CA HIS A 27 -22.31 13.35 3.56
C HIS A 27 -21.99 11.88 3.27
N GLY A 28 -21.59 11.59 2.02
CA GLY A 28 -20.90 10.38 1.67
C GLY A 28 -19.45 10.54 2.14
N HIS A 29 -18.99 9.68 3.00
CA HIS A 29 -17.58 9.57 3.35
C HIS A 29 -16.82 9.03 2.13
N GLY A 30 -16.32 9.93 1.29
CA GLY A 30 -15.52 9.60 0.13
C GLY A 30 -14.04 9.73 0.50
N HIS A 31 -13.28 8.67 0.41
CA HIS A 31 -11.83 8.72 0.38
C HIS A 31 -11.42 9.62 -0.80
N GLY A 32 -10.76 10.74 -0.50
CA GLY A 32 -10.46 11.81 -1.44
C GLY A 32 -9.36 11.49 -2.46
N HIS A 33 -9.63 10.60 -3.39
CA HIS A 33 -9.05 10.56 -4.73
C HIS A 33 -10.14 10.07 -5.70
N GLY A 34 -11.21 10.86 -5.86
CA GLY A 34 -12.30 10.60 -6.78
C GLY A 34 -11.94 10.96 -8.23
N GLY A 35 -10.92 10.34 -8.79
CA GLY A 35 -10.77 10.12 -10.21
C GLY A 35 -11.10 8.64 -10.48
N ASP A 36 -11.60 8.33 -11.67
CA ASP A 36 -11.94 6.97 -12.09
C ASP A 36 -10.74 6.03 -11.92
N MET A 37 -10.57 5.45 -10.71
CA MET A 37 -9.50 4.51 -10.42
C MET A 37 -9.77 3.23 -11.21
N ASP A 38 -8.84 2.85 -12.08
CA ASP A 38 -8.90 1.56 -12.77
C ASP A 38 -8.53 0.42 -11.82
N TRP A 39 -9.53 -0.07 -11.10
CA TRP A 39 -9.39 -1.18 -10.14
C TRP A 39 -8.91 -2.48 -10.79
N ALA A 40 -9.19 -2.69 -12.10
CA ALA A 40 -8.71 -3.87 -12.82
C ALA A 40 -7.19 -3.77 -13.05
N ALA A 41 -6.71 -2.61 -13.50
CA ALA A 41 -5.28 -2.36 -13.68
C ALA A 41 -4.52 -2.41 -12.33
N MET A 42 -5.10 -1.83 -11.28
CA MET A 42 -4.54 -1.88 -9.92
C MET A 42 -4.43 -3.32 -9.43
N GLY A 43 -5.51 -4.11 -9.55
CA GLY A 43 -5.52 -5.52 -9.16
C GLY A 43 -4.44 -6.33 -9.88
N ALA A 44 -4.32 -6.18 -11.21
CA ALA A 44 -3.30 -6.86 -12.01
C ALA A 44 -1.86 -6.49 -11.60
N MET A 45 -1.63 -5.22 -11.23
CA MET A 45 -0.34 -4.76 -10.71
C MET A 45 0.01 -5.43 -9.38
N LEU A 46 -0.93 -5.44 -8.43
CA LEU A 46 -0.75 -6.05 -7.11
C LEU A 46 -0.52 -7.56 -7.21
N GLU A 47 -1.25 -8.24 -8.08
CA GLU A 47 -1.04 -9.67 -8.34
C GLU A 47 0.33 -9.96 -8.95
N ARG A 48 0.80 -9.16 -9.91
CA ARG A 48 2.15 -9.30 -10.48
C ARG A 48 3.21 -9.11 -9.42
N TYR A 49 3.10 -8.07 -8.59
CA TYR A 49 4.04 -7.86 -7.49
C TYR A 49 4.06 -9.04 -6.52
N ALA A 50 2.90 -9.56 -6.13
CA ALA A 50 2.82 -10.71 -5.22
C ALA A 50 3.49 -11.96 -5.81
N ARG A 51 3.32 -12.23 -7.13
CA ARG A 51 4.04 -13.34 -7.80
C ARG A 51 5.55 -13.13 -7.79
N VAL A 52 6.02 -11.93 -8.12
CA VAL A 52 7.45 -11.59 -8.10
C VAL A 52 8.03 -11.69 -6.69
N ALA A 53 7.29 -11.28 -5.69
CA ALA A 53 7.68 -11.31 -4.27
C ALA A 53 7.32 -12.63 -3.55
N ALA A 54 6.74 -13.62 -4.24
CA ALA A 54 6.34 -14.89 -3.62
C ALA A 54 7.45 -15.58 -2.80
N PRO A 55 8.74 -15.58 -3.22
CA PRO A 55 9.80 -16.16 -2.40
C PRO A 55 9.98 -15.46 -1.05
N LEU A 56 9.78 -14.15 -0.99
CA LEU A 56 9.82 -13.38 0.25
C LEU A 56 8.61 -13.72 1.13
N TYR A 57 7.41 -13.71 0.58
CA TYR A 57 6.19 -14.03 1.32
C TYR A 57 6.20 -15.47 1.86
N GLY A 58 6.77 -16.42 1.12
CA GLY A 58 6.97 -17.80 1.60
C GLY A 58 7.86 -17.84 2.86
N GLN A 59 8.99 -17.11 2.87
CA GLN A 59 9.85 -17.00 4.05
C GLN A 59 9.12 -16.34 5.23
N VAL A 60 8.32 -15.31 4.96
CA VAL A 60 7.49 -14.65 5.99
C VAL A 60 6.50 -15.63 6.59
N ALA A 61 5.74 -16.32 5.76
CA ALA A 61 4.73 -17.28 6.21
C ALA A 61 5.34 -18.42 7.05
N ASP A 62 6.49 -18.95 6.63
CA ASP A 62 7.22 -19.97 7.41
C ASP A 62 7.71 -19.43 8.75
N TRP A 63 8.11 -18.18 8.80
CA TRP A 63 8.53 -17.55 10.05
C TRP A 63 7.34 -17.31 10.99
N LEU A 64 6.16 -16.95 10.46
CA LEU A 64 4.94 -16.70 11.23
C LEU A 64 4.39 -17.97 11.89
N LYS A 65 4.66 -19.17 11.35
CA LYS A 65 4.29 -20.46 11.97
C LYS A 65 4.84 -20.65 13.39
N ARG A 66 5.79 -19.84 13.83
CA ARG A 66 6.32 -19.85 15.21
C ARG A 66 5.28 -19.37 16.23
N TRP A 67 4.38 -18.47 15.83
CA TRP A 67 3.36 -17.87 16.71
C TRP A 67 1.95 -18.30 16.33
N ALA A 68 1.76 -18.65 15.05
CA ALA A 68 0.50 -19.19 14.53
C ALA A 68 0.77 -20.50 13.79
N PRO A 69 1.10 -21.61 14.49
CA PRO A 69 1.52 -22.85 13.83
C PRO A 69 0.38 -23.54 13.07
N ALA A 70 -0.86 -23.36 13.52
CA ALA A 70 -2.05 -23.97 12.92
C ALA A 70 -3.27 -23.06 13.15
N PRO A 71 -3.32 -21.86 12.54
CA PRO A 71 -4.46 -20.98 12.71
C PRO A 71 -5.70 -21.60 12.08
N GLY A 72 -6.84 -21.47 12.75
CA GLY A 72 -8.14 -21.85 12.20
C GLY A 72 -8.67 -20.79 11.23
N VAL A 73 -8.46 -19.51 11.58
CA VAL A 73 -8.86 -18.35 10.78
C VAL A 73 -7.67 -17.41 10.58
N VAL A 74 -7.38 -17.07 9.33
CA VAL A 74 -6.42 -16.03 8.94
C VAL A 74 -7.19 -14.91 8.25
N ALA A 75 -7.11 -13.70 8.76
CA ALA A 75 -7.69 -12.52 8.11
C ALA A 75 -6.57 -11.63 7.56
N ASP A 76 -6.62 -11.36 6.25
CA ASP A 76 -5.75 -10.44 5.53
C ASP A 76 -6.49 -9.11 5.39
N VAL A 77 -6.05 -8.07 6.12
CA VAL A 77 -6.74 -6.78 6.21
C VAL A 77 -6.02 -5.72 5.37
N GLY A 78 -6.76 -5.07 4.48
CA GLY A 78 -6.22 -4.29 3.38
C GLY A 78 -5.67 -5.22 2.30
N SER A 79 -6.44 -6.26 1.98
CA SER A 79 -5.99 -7.36 1.13
C SER A 79 -5.88 -7.01 -0.35
N GLY A 80 -6.52 -5.91 -0.77
CA GLY A 80 -6.70 -5.64 -2.20
C GLY A 80 -7.40 -6.81 -2.90
N PRO A 81 -6.92 -7.26 -4.07
CA PRO A 81 -7.48 -8.42 -4.80
C PRO A 81 -7.11 -9.78 -4.17
N GLY A 82 -6.65 -9.78 -2.92
CA GLY A 82 -6.28 -10.98 -2.19
C GLY A 82 -4.97 -11.64 -2.64
N ALA A 83 -4.11 -10.92 -3.36
CA ALA A 83 -2.90 -11.51 -3.93
C ALA A 83 -2.00 -12.19 -2.88
N VAL A 84 -1.83 -11.59 -1.71
CA VAL A 84 -1.11 -12.19 -0.58
C VAL A 84 -1.98 -13.19 0.17
N SER A 85 -3.31 -12.98 0.23
CA SER A 85 -4.24 -13.93 0.86
C SER A 85 -4.14 -15.33 0.25
N PHE A 86 -3.88 -15.46 -1.07
CA PHE A 86 -3.68 -16.76 -1.72
C PHE A 86 -2.35 -17.41 -1.30
N LEU A 87 -1.29 -16.64 -1.12
CA LEU A 87 -0.02 -17.15 -0.58
C LEU A 87 -0.18 -17.62 0.87
N LEU A 88 -0.99 -16.91 1.67
CA LEU A 88 -1.37 -17.35 3.01
C LEU A 88 -2.23 -18.62 2.98
N ALA A 89 -3.15 -18.75 2.01
CA ALA A 89 -3.94 -19.95 1.82
C ALA A 89 -3.07 -21.19 1.52
N GLU A 90 -2.03 -21.01 0.73
CA GLU A 90 -1.04 -22.06 0.44
C GLU A 90 -0.21 -22.41 1.70
N ALA A 91 0.27 -21.40 2.42
CA ALA A 91 1.10 -21.57 3.61
C ALA A 91 0.36 -22.20 4.79
N PHE A 92 -0.96 -21.94 4.91
CA PHE A 92 -1.85 -22.43 5.97
C PHE A 92 -3.01 -23.23 5.36
N PRO A 93 -2.76 -24.44 4.85
CA PRO A 93 -3.73 -25.20 4.03
C PRO A 93 -4.99 -25.64 4.78
N LYS A 94 -5.00 -25.59 6.11
CA LYS A 94 -6.17 -25.92 6.94
C LYS A 94 -6.93 -24.72 7.44
N ALA A 95 -6.38 -23.50 7.25
CA ALA A 95 -7.02 -22.29 7.69
C ALA A 95 -8.16 -21.87 6.76
N ARG A 96 -9.18 -21.26 7.32
CA ARG A 96 -10.09 -20.40 6.59
C ARG A 96 -9.39 -19.05 6.39
N ILE A 97 -9.33 -18.59 5.16
CA ILE A 97 -8.76 -17.29 4.80
C ILE A 97 -9.89 -16.29 4.57
N VAL A 98 -9.76 -15.09 5.09
CA VAL A 98 -10.68 -13.99 4.83
C VAL A 98 -9.88 -12.79 4.34
N ALA A 99 -10.10 -12.43 3.09
CA ALA A 99 -9.58 -11.20 2.49
C ALA A 99 -10.51 -10.04 2.84
N ALA A 100 -10.01 -9.02 3.51
CA ALA A 100 -10.80 -7.88 3.95
C ALA A 100 -10.26 -6.58 3.36
N ASP A 101 -11.13 -5.80 2.68
CA ASP A 101 -10.76 -4.57 1.99
C ASP A 101 -11.97 -3.62 1.90
N PRO A 102 -11.80 -2.29 1.83
CA PRO A 102 -12.91 -1.39 1.61
C PRO A 102 -13.47 -1.44 0.19
N GLU A 103 -12.71 -1.92 -0.80
CA GLU A 103 -13.07 -1.86 -2.23
C GLU A 103 -13.74 -3.14 -2.71
N ASP A 104 -15.05 -3.09 -2.90
CA ASP A 104 -15.86 -4.24 -3.34
C ASP A 104 -15.38 -4.83 -4.68
N ALA A 105 -14.88 -3.99 -5.60
CA ALA A 105 -14.35 -4.43 -6.88
C ALA A 105 -13.11 -5.32 -6.74
N LEU A 106 -12.23 -5.04 -5.77
CA LEU A 106 -11.05 -5.86 -5.48
C LEU A 106 -11.45 -7.17 -4.78
N LEU A 107 -12.43 -7.09 -3.86
CA LEU A 107 -12.96 -8.28 -3.20
C LEU A 107 -13.66 -9.23 -4.18
N GLU A 108 -14.31 -8.71 -5.23
CA GLU A 108 -14.89 -9.54 -6.28
C GLU A 108 -13.82 -10.28 -7.08
N GLN A 109 -12.72 -9.60 -7.46
CA GLN A 109 -11.58 -10.24 -8.11
C GLN A 109 -11.01 -11.38 -7.24
N ALA A 110 -10.92 -11.17 -5.91
CA ALA A 110 -10.47 -12.19 -4.97
C ALA A 110 -11.42 -13.41 -4.93
N ARG A 111 -12.75 -13.18 -4.94
CA ARG A 111 -13.76 -14.27 -4.97
C ARG A 111 -13.66 -15.08 -6.25
N GLU A 112 -13.68 -14.41 -7.40
CA GLU A 112 -13.55 -15.07 -8.70
C GLU A 112 -12.26 -15.90 -8.79
N ARG A 113 -11.17 -15.39 -8.24
CA ARG A 113 -9.90 -16.11 -8.20
C ARG A 113 -10.00 -17.34 -7.29
N ALA A 114 -10.62 -17.22 -6.11
CA ALA A 114 -10.82 -18.35 -5.19
C ALA A 114 -11.63 -19.48 -5.83
N GLU A 115 -12.65 -19.14 -6.62
CA GLU A 115 -13.43 -20.13 -7.38
C GLU A 115 -12.57 -20.83 -8.44
N ARG A 116 -11.81 -20.06 -9.24
CA ARG A 116 -10.92 -20.62 -10.28
C ARG A 116 -9.84 -21.54 -9.72
N GLU A 117 -9.33 -21.23 -8.51
CA GLU A 117 -8.27 -22.00 -7.85
C GLU A 117 -8.81 -23.12 -6.94
N GLY A 118 -10.14 -23.30 -6.86
CA GLY A 118 -10.78 -24.36 -6.06
C GLY A 118 -10.65 -24.13 -4.55
N LEU A 119 -10.58 -22.88 -4.11
CA LEU A 119 -10.43 -22.49 -2.70
C LEU A 119 -11.73 -21.95 -2.08
N ALA A 120 -12.84 -21.90 -2.84
CA ALA A 120 -14.09 -21.27 -2.42
C ALA A 120 -14.64 -21.79 -1.06
N ASP A 121 -14.40 -23.06 -0.73
CA ASP A 121 -14.89 -23.66 0.53
C ASP A 121 -14.20 -23.07 1.79
N ARG A 122 -12.98 -22.52 1.64
CA ARG A 122 -12.19 -22.01 2.77
C ARG A 122 -11.65 -20.58 2.56
N PHE A 123 -12.01 -19.94 1.47
CA PHE A 123 -11.66 -18.56 1.18
C PHE A 123 -12.94 -17.71 1.16
N GLY A 124 -12.93 -16.62 1.91
CA GLY A 124 -14.03 -15.66 1.93
C GLY A 124 -13.52 -14.25 1.82
N THR A 125 -14.43 -13.31 1.56
CA THR A 125 -14.14 -11.89 1.53
C THR A 125 -15.02 -11.16 2.53
N ALA A 126 -14.55 -10.02 3.03
CA ALA A 126 -15.29 -9.16 3.93
C ALA A 126 -15.01 -7.69 3.57
N ARG A 127 -16.05 -6.86 3.54
CA ARG A 127 -15.85 -5.42 3.44
C ARG A 127 -15.40 -4.90 4.79
N ALA A 128 -14.30 -4.14 4.81
CA ALA A 128 -13.79 -3.48 6.00
C ALA A 128 -13.00 -2.24 5.64
N ALA A 129 -13.26 -1.13 6.32
CA ALA A 129 -12.55 0.14 6.19
C ALA A 129 -11.98 0.57 7.54
N LEU A 130 -10.65 0.66 7.63
CA LEU A 130 -9.96 1.07 8.85
C LEU A 130 -10.04 2.58 9.05
N PRO A 131 -10.18 3.05 10.31
CA PRO A 131 -10.28 2.29 11.55
C PRO A 131 -11.73 1.92 11.96
N ASP A 132 -12.77 2.51 11.34
CA ASP A 132 -14.11 2.63 11.91
C ASP A 132 -15.07 1.50 11.48
N ASP A 133 -14.92 0.95 10.27
CA ASP A 133 -15.80 -0.09 9.72
C ASP A 133 -15.04 -1.41 9.61
N ILE A 134 -14.87 -2.11 10.75
CA ILE A 134 -14.15 -3.38 10.82
C ILE A 134 -15.04 -4.56 11.21
N ASP A 135 -16.37 -4.36 11.26
CA ASP A 135 -17.30 -5.42 11.71
C ASP A 135 -17.29 -6.64 10.79
N GLY A 136 -16.95 -6.44 9.52
CA GLY A 136 -16.74 -7.53 8.57
C GLY A 136 -15.52 -8.41 8.85
N VAL A 137 -14.51 -7.92 9.59
CA VAL A 137 -13.33 -8.71 9.93
C VAL A 137 -13.72 -9.74 11.00
N PRO A 138 -13.60 -11.06 10.73
CA PRO A 138 -13.94 -12.10 11.72
C PRO A 138 -12.94 -12.12 12.88
N ALA A 139 -13.32 -12.77 13.97
CA ALA A 139 -12.35 -13.17 14.98
C ALA A 139 -11.32 -14.11 14.34
N ALA A 140 -10.03 -13.79 14.48
CA ALA A 140 -8.95 -14.48 13.77
C ALA A 140 -7.83 -14.92 14.71
N ASP A 141 -7.23 -16.06 14.39
CA ASP A 141 -6.03 -16.56 15.06
C ASP A 141 -4.76 -15.88 14.52
N LEU A 142 -4.81 -15.43 13.27
CA LEU A 142 -3.77 -14.62 12.63
C LEU A 142 -4.42 -13.46 11.87
N LEU A 143 -4.14 -12.23 12.28
CA LEU A 143 -4.38 -11.02 11.49
C LEU A 143 -3.10 -10.67 10.76
N TRP A 144 -3.21 -10.55 9.45
CA TRP A 144 -2.14 -10.12 8.57
C TRP A 144 -2.48 -8.76 7.95
N LEU A 145 -1.53 -7.84 8.01
CA LEU A 145 -1.60 -6.53 7.35
C LEU A 145 -0.33 -6.35 6.53
N CYS A 146 -0.48 -5.99 5.28
CA CYS A 146 0.65 -5.86 4.37
C CYS A 146 0.56 -4.57 3.58
N LYS A 147 1.39 -3.59 3.91
CA LYS A 147 1.45 -2.29 3.23
C LYS A 147 0.07 -1.61 3.13
N SER A 148 -0.70 -1.67 4.19
CA SER A 148 -2.07 -1.13 4.26
C SER A 148 -2.23 -0.04 5.32
N LEU A 149 -1.52 -0.13 6.44
CA LEU A 149 -1.65 0.84 7.53
C LEU A 149 -1.15 2.24 7.18
N HIS A 150 -0.22 2.36 6.25
CA HIS A 150 0.23 3.67 5.80
C HIS A 150 -0.84 4.44 5.01
N HIS A 151 -1.92 3.79 4.58
CA HIS A 151 -3.10 4.44 4.00
C HIS A 151 -4.17 4.83 5.04
N VAL A 152 -3.92 4.58 6.33
CA VAL A 152 -4.85 4.88 7.41
C VAL A 152 -4.39 6.10 8.19
N GLY A 153 -5.25 7.12 8.32
CA GLY A 153 -4.92 8.36 9.03
C GLY A 153 -4.63 8.13 10.51
N ASP A 154 -5.47 7.37 11.20
CA ASP A 154 -5.30 6.96 12.60
C ASP A 154 -4.78 5.52 12.72
N GLN A 155 -3.49 5.34 12.53
CA GLN A 155 -2.85 4.02 12.61
C GLN A 155 -2.97 3.37 13.99
N ALA A 156 -2.83 4.15 15.06
CA ALA A 156 -2.95 3.66 16.44
C ALA A 156 -4.38 3.20 16.75
N GLY A 157 -5.38 3.98 16.33
CA GLY A 157 -6.80 3.61 16.44
C GLY A 157 -7.12 2.33 15.66
N ALA A 158 -6.61 2.22 14.42
CA ALA A 158 -6.81 1.03 13.60
C ALA A 158 -6.20 -0.22 14.24
N LEU A 159 -4.98 -0.15 14.75
CA LEU A 159 -4.34 -1.28 15.43
C LEU A 159 -5.11 -1.68 16.70
N THR A 160 -5.62 -0.72 17.47
CA THR A 160 -6.44 -0.97 18.66
C THR A 160 -7.74 -1.68 18.28
N ALA A 161 -8.43 -1.21 17.25
CA ALA A 161 -9.66 -1.80 16.76
C ALA A 161 -9.42 -3.25 16.29
N LEU A 162 -8.36 -3.48 15.51
CA LEU A 162 -7.99 -4.80 15.00
C LEU A 162 -7.53 -5.76 16.11
N ALA A 163 -6.87 -5.27 17.17
CA ALA A 163 -6.53 -6.09 18.34
C ALA A 163 -7.79 -6.67 19.01
N GLY A 164 -8.92 -5.94 18.92
CA GLY A 164 -10.24 -6.43 19.35
C GLY A 164 -10.73 -7.66 18.54
N ARG A 165 -10.31 -7.80 17.30
CA ARG A 165 -10.68 -8.92 16.41
C ARG A 165 -9.77 -10.14 16.53
N LEU A 166 -8.66 -10.05 17.26
CA LEU A 166 -7.85 -11.25 17.55
C LEU A 166 -8.56 -12.15 18.57
N ALA A 167 -8.54 -13.44 18.30
CA ALA A 167 -8.86 -14.45 19.28
C ALA A 167 -7.88 -14.41 20.47
N PRO A 168 -8.26 -14.88 21.67
CA PRO A 168 -7.30 -15.04 22.76
C PRO A 168 -6.09 -15.88 22.33
N GLY A 169 -4.88 -15.39 22.58
CA GLY A 169 -3.64 -16.02 22.09
C GLY A 169 -3.35 -15.79 20.60
N GLY A 170 -4.22 -15.08 19.88
CA GLY A 170 -4.07 -14.79 18.45
C GLY A 170 -2.89 -13.85 18.16
N THR A 171 -2.41 -13.91 16.93
CA THR A 171 -1.22 -13.21 16.45
C THR A 171 -1.60 -12.09 15.47
N MET A 172 -1.05 -10.90 15.64
CA MET A 172 -1.05 -9.85 14.62
C MET A 172 0.34 -9.79 13.99
N ALA A 173 0.38 -9.83 12.67
CA ALA A 173 1.59 -9.68 11.88
C ALA A 173 1.42 -8.52 10.92
N LEU A 174 2.30 -7.53 11.04
CA LEU A 174 2.28 -6.29 10.28
C LEU A 174 3.53 -6.20 9.40
N LEU A 175 3.35 -6.18 8.08
CA LEU A 175 4.43 -5.91 7.13
C LEU A 175 4.37 -4.43 6.75
N GLU A 176 5.21 -3.63 7.37
CA GLU A 176 5.43 -2.22 7.07
C GLU A 176 6.92 -1.87 7.20
N GLY A 177 7.36 -0.92 6.40
CA GLY A 177 8.77 -0.51 6.36
C GLY A 177 9.68 -1.52 5.64
N GLY A 178 10.97 -1.29 5.75
CA GLY A 178 12.00 -2.08 5.08
C GLY A 178 12.98 -1.19 4.31
N LEU A 179 13.46 -1.68 3.18
CA LEU A 179 14.36 -0.95 2.28
C LEU A 179 13.71 -0.77 0.91
N GLY A 180 13.84 0.43 0.36
CA GLY A 180 13.40 0.75 -0.99
C GLY A 180 13.98 -0.21 -2.03
N SER A 181 13.20 -0.49 -3.07
CA SER A 181 13.60 -1.45 -4.10
C SER A 181 14.68 -0.87 -5.01
N ARG A 182 15.70 -1.68 -5.28
CA ARG A 182 16.73 -1.42 -6.28
C ARG A 182 16.52 -2.33 -7.48
N TYR A 183 16.63 -1.75 -8.68
CA TYR A 183 16.35 -2.44 -9.93
C TYR A 183 17.51 -2.32 -10.94
N LEU A 184 18.38 -1.34 -10.73
CA LEU A 184 19.46 -0.95 -11.64
C LEU A 184 20.73 -0.61 -10.85
N PRO A 185 21.91 -0.75 -11.46
CA PRO A 185 23.15 -0.21 -10.93
C PRO A 185 23.06 1.29 -10.66
N ARG A 186 23.96 1.80 -9.81
CA ARG A 186 24.07 3.24 -9.52
C ARG A 186 24.32 4.08 -10.77
N ASP A 187 25.20 3.59 -11.64
CA ASP A 187 25.50 4.18 -12.95
C ASP A 187 25.00 3.24 -14.03
N ILE A 188 24.07 3.71 -14.82
CA ILE A 188 23.39 2.93 -15.85
C ILE A 188 23.88 3.24 -17.27
N GLY A 189 24.94 4.07 -17.37
CA GLY A 189 25.56 4.45 -18.66
C GLY A 189 24.77 5.50 -19.46
N ILE A 190 23.63 5.97 -18.94
CA ILE A 190 22.85 7.10 -19.48
C ILE A 190 22.35 8.00 -18.35
N GLY A 191 22.12 9.26 -18.66
CA GLY A 191 21.71 10.24 -17.65
C GLY A 191 22.74 10.43 -16.54
N ARG A 192 22.31 10.97 -15.42
CA ARG A 192 23.16 11.18 -14.25
C ARG A 192 23.18 9.94 -13.37
N PRO A 193 24.36 9.47 -12.88
CA PRO A 193 24.41 8.39 -11.92
C PRO A 193 23.53 8.64 -10.68
N GLY A 194 22.96 7.57 -10.10
CA GLY A 194 22.13 7.64 -8.90
C GLY A 194 20.66 8.01 -9.17
N LEU A 195 20.13 7.73 -10.34
CA LEU A 195 18.71 7.94 -10.68
C LEU A 195 17.76 7.35 -9.62
N LEU A 196 17.98 6.09 -9.20
CA LEU A 196 17.11 5.44 -8.21
C LEU A 196 17.04 6.18 -6.88
N SER A 197 18.14 6.79 -6.43
CA SER A 197 18.13 7.56 -5.17
C SER A 197 17.34 8.85 -5.28
N ARG A 198 17.28 9.47 -6.47
CA ARG A 198 16.45 10.65 -6.70
C ARG A 198 14.98 10.29 -6.86
N LEU A 199 14.68 9.15 -7.47
CA LEU A 199 13.32 8.59 -7.50
C LEU A 199 12.82 8.29 -6.09
N GLU A 200 13.64 7.67 -5.26
CA GLU A 200 13.33 7.37 -3.87
C GLU A 200 13.06 8.64 -3.04
N ALA A 201 13.84 9.69 -3.22
CA ALA A 201 13.58 10.98 -2.57
C ALA A 201 12.22 11.60 -3.03
N ALA A 202 11.87 11.48 -4.32
CA ALA A 202 10.58 11.92 -4.82
C ALA A 202 9.41 11.06 -4.30
N ASP A 203 9.62 9.74 -4.15
CA ASP A 203 8.65 8.84 -3.51
C ASP A 203 8.38 9.26 -2.06
N GLU A 204 9.42 9.60 -1.28
CA GLU A 204 9.29 10.03 0.12
C GLU A 204 8.53 11.37 0.26
N GLU A 205 8.80 12.33 -0.60
CA GLU A 205 8.06 13.59 -0.62
C GLU A 205 6.57 13.36 -0.95
N TRP A 206 6.30 12.53 -1.94
CA TRP A 206 4.94 12.16 -2.30
C TRP A 206 4.23 11.43 -1.16
N PHE A 207 4.91 10.45 -0.55
CA PHE A 207 4.40 9.66 0.57
C PHE A 207 4.04 10.55 1.77
N THR A 208 4.92 11.48 2.13
CA THR A 208 4.66 12.46 3.20
C THR A 208 3.42 13.29 2.90
N GLY A 209 3.29 13.79 1.65
CA GLY A 209 2.10 14.54 1.22
C GLY A 209 0.82 13.71 1.27
N MET A 210 0.88 12.46 0.82
CA MET A 210 -0.23 11.51 0.88
C MET A 210 -0.64 11.27 2.33
N ARG A 211 0.31 10.93 3.22
CA ARG A 211 0.04 10.69 4.65
C ARG A 211 -0.66 11.86 5.31
N THR A 212 -0.20 13.09 5.08
CA THR A 212 -0.78 14.30 5.69
C THR A 212 -2.16 14.65 5.14
N SER A 213 -2.52 14.18 3.95
CA SER A 213 -3.82 14.42 3.30
C SER A 213 -4.91 13.40 3.69
N LEU A 214 -4.56 12.32 4.40
CA LEU A 214 -5.53 11.30 4.80
C LEU A 214 -6.53 11.85 5.83
N ASP A 215 -7.79 11.45 5.70
CA ASP A 215 -8.82 11.76 6.69
C ASP A 215 -8.42 11.21 8.06
N GLY A 216 -8.57 12.04 9.09
CA GLY A 216 -8.18 11.69 10.45
C GLY A 216 -6.67 11.47 10.65
N SER A 217 -5.85 11.99 9.73
CA SER A 217 -4.39 11.88 9.82
C SER A 217 -3.88 12.38 11.18
N LYS A 218 -3.09 11.55 11.82
CA LYS A 218 -2.38 11.86 13.06
C LYS A 218 -0.87 11.83 12.81
N ASP A 219 -0.16 12.80 13.36
CA ASP A 219 1.30 12.80 13.36
C ASP A 219 1.78 11.75 14.38
N THR A 220 1.97 10.53 13.88
CA THR A 220 2.33 9.37 14.70
C THR A 220 3.65 8.81 14.15
N PRO A 221 4.71 8.75 14.98
CA PRO A 221 5.94 8.06 14.58
C PRO A 221 5.67 6.59 14.23
N GLU A 222 6.28 6.10 13.16
CA GLU A 222 6.13 4.70 12.71
C GLU A 222 6.99 3.72 13.55
N ASP A 223 6.90 3.86 14.88
CA ASP A 223 7.42 2.87 15.83
C ASP A 223 6.41 1.73 15.97
N TRP A 224 6.42 0.83 14.99
CA TRP A 224 5.47 -0.28 14.93
C TRP A 224 5.46 -1.16 16.17
N PRO A 225 6.61 -1.50 16.80
CA PRO A 225 6.65 -2.17 18.10
C PRO A 225 5.86 -1.41 19.19
N ALA A 226 6.07 -0.10 19.32
CA ALA A 226 5.38 0.71 20.30
C ALA A 226 3.88 0.84 20.00
N LEU A 227 3.50 0.98 18.72
CA LEU A 227 2.11 1.05 18.28
C LEU A 227 1.36 -0.25 18.57
N LEU A 228 1.97 -1.41 18.29
CA LEU A 228 1.40 -2.73 18.61
C LEU A 228 1.23 -2.91 20.12
N ALA A 229 2.23 -2.51 20.92
CA ALA A 229 2.15 -2.55 22.38
C ALA A 229 1.04 -1.58 22.90
N GLY A 230 0.94 -0.39 22.31
CA GLY A 230 -0.11 0.60 22.62
C GLY A 230 -1.52 0.10 22.30
N ALA A 231 -1.68 -0.80 21.34
CA ALA A 231 -2.93 -1.48 21.03
C ALA A 231 -3.29 -2.63 22.02
N GLY A 232 -2.53 -2.81 23.10
CA GLY A 232 -2.75 -3.84 24.11
C GLY A 232 -2.22 -5.22 23.72
N LEU A 233 -1.34 -5.29 22.72
CA LEU A 233 -0.73 -6.53 22.31
C LEU A 233 0.68 -6.68 22.91
N ARG A 234 1.08 -7.91 23.21
CA ARG A 234 2.44 -8.20 23.62
C ARG A 234 3.33 -8.31 22.38
N TYR A 235 4.11 -7.25 22.14
CA TYR A 235 5.11 -7.27 21.07
C TYR A 235 6.08 -8.45 21.27
N THR A 236 6.41 -9.14 20.17
CA THR A 236 7.13 -10.41 20.24
C THR A 236 8.41 -10.39 19.40
N ALA A 237 8.37 -9.93 18.16
CA ALA A 237 9.51 -9.96 17.28
C ALA A 237 9.37 -9.00 16.09
N THR A 238 10.52 -8.58 15.57
CA THR A 238 10.67 -7.97 14.25
C THR A 238 11.70 -8.74 13.44
N ARG A 239 11.44 -8.90 12.14
CA ARG A 239 12.38 -9.48 11.19
C ARG A 239 12.21 -8.87 9.81
N SER A 240 13.37 -8.53 9.18
CA SER A 240 13.41 -8.15 7.76
C SER A 240 13.72 -9.37 6.89
N PHE A 241 13.06 -9.42 5.73
CA PHE A 241 13.18 -10.48 4.73
C PHE A 241 13.68 -9.86 3.43
N LEU A 242 14.68 -10.49 2.85
CA LEU A 242 15.30 -10.06 1.62
C LEU A 242 14.60 -10.71 0.43
N LEU A 243 14.26 -9.91 -0.58
CA LEU A 243 13.99 -10.36 -1.93
C LEU A 243 15.20 -10.01 -2.78
N ASP A 244 15.89 -11.02 -3.28
CA ASP A 244 17.04 -10.90 -4.15
C ASP A 244 16.79 -11.73 -5.42
N LEU A 245 16.47 -11.03 -6.50
CA LEU A 245 16.28 -11.61 -7.82
C LEU A 245 17.40 -11.08 -8.73
N PRO A 246 18.47 -11.87 -8.95
CA PRO A 246 19.60 -11.45 -9.77
C PRO A 246 19.24 -11.36 -11.24
N ALA A 247 20.08 -10.65 -12.00
CA ALA A 247 20.01 -10.64 -13.46
C ALA A 247 20.44 -12.02 -14.03
N PRO A 248 19.84 -12.46 -15.13
CA PRO A 248 18.72 -11.85 -15.86
C PRO A 248 17.36 -12.12 -15.20
N LEU A 249 16.51 -11.12 -15.16
CA LEU A 249 15.15 -11.26 -14.62
C LEU A 249 14.27 -12.15 -15.50
N SER A 250 13.31 -12.84 -14.86
CA SER A 250 12.19 -13.45 -15.56
C SER A 250 11.33 -12.39 -16.27
N GLU A 251 10.48 -12.81 -17.20
CA GLU A 251 9.57 -11.92 -17.92
C GLU A 251 8.63 -11.16 -16.96
N ASP A 252 8.03 -11.85 -15.99
CA ASP A 252 7.14 -11.26 -14.98
C ASP A 252 7.86 -10.24 -14.08
N ALA A 253 9.10 -10.56 -13.63
CA ALA A 253 9.90 -9.64 -12.83
C ALA A 253 10.34 -8.41 -13.64
N ARG A 254 10.70 -8.58 -14.93
CA ARG A 254 11.00 -7.47 -15.82
C ARG A 254 9.77 -6.58 -16.04
N ALA A 255 8.62 -7.18 -16.32
CA ALA A 255 7.37 -6.45 -16.50
C ALA A 255 6.98 -5.66 -15.24
N HIS A 256 7.24 -6.21 -14.04
CA HIS A 256 7.09 -5.47 -12.79
C HIS A 256 8.02 -4.26 -12.74
N VAL A 257 9.30 -4.40 -13.07
CA VAL A 257 10.26 -3.28 -13.07
C VAL A 257 9.81 -2.18 -14.05
N VAL A 258 9.43 -2.55 -15.29
CA VAL A 258 8.90 -1.57 -16.26
C VAL A 258 7.70 -0.83 -15.71
N GLN A 259 6.75 -1.54 -15.12
CA GLN A 259 5.54 -0.95 -14.54
C GLN A 259 5.87 0.02 -13.40
N GLU A 260 6.82 -0.32 -12.52
CA GLU A 260 7.27 0.56 -11.44
C GLU A 260 7.92 1.85 -11.96
N PHE A 261 8.73 1.77 -13.01
CA PHE A 261 9.33 2.96 -13.62
C PHE A 261 8.30 3.82 -14.35
N THR A 262 7.33 3.20 -15.04
CA THR A 262 6.20 3.92 -15.66
C THR A 262 5.43 4.71 -14.61
N ARG A 263 5.01 4.03 -13.52
CA ARG A 263 4.28 4.67 -12.41
C ARG A 263 5.06 5.84 -11.81
N ARG A 264 6.36 5.66 -11.52
CA ARG A 264 7.21 6.72 -10.96
C ARG A 264 7.39 7.88 -11.95
N ARG A 265 7.55 7.59 -13.24
CA ARG A 265 7.64 8.63 -14.29
C ARG A 265 6.39 9.50 -14.33
N GLU A 266 5.21 8.90 -14.23
CA GLU A 266 3.93 9.60 -14.22
C GLU A 266 3.71 10.36 -12.91
N MET A 267 3.90 9.70 -11.77
CA MET A 267 3.66 10.25 -10.43
C MET A 267 4.56 11.44 -10.10
N HIS A 268 5.79 11.44 -10.59
CA HIS A 268 6.80 12.44 -10.26
C HIS A 268 7.14 13.38 -11.42
N ALA A 269 6.27 13.48 -12.42
CA ALA A 269 6.49 14.33 -13.59
C ALA A 269 6.83 15.80 -13.20
N ASP A 270 6.20 16.30 -12.14
CA ASP A 270 6.38 17.68 -11.67
C ASP A 270 7.51 17.85 -10.64
N ARG A 271 8.09 16.74 -10.14
CA ARG A 271 9.10 16.77 -9.07
C ARG A 271 10.51 16.45 -9.56
N LEU A 272 10.62 15.67 -10.62
CA LEU A 272 11.91 15.25 -11.14
C LEU A 272 12.54 16.33 -12.04
N ALA A 273 13.86 16.39 -12.02
CA ALA A 273 14.61 17.26 -12.94
C ALA A 273 14.40 16.80 -14.40
N PRO A 274 14.39 17.72 -15.38
CA PRO A 274 14.18 17.39 -16.79
C PRO A 274 15.13 16.31 -17.33
N ASP A 275 16.39 16.29 -16.88
CA ASP A 275 17.37 15.27 -17.29
C ASP A 275 16.99 13.87 -16.80
N ASP A 276 16.39 13.76 -15.59
CA ASP A 276 15.93 12.49 -15.04
C ASP A 276 14.67 12.01 -15.75
N LEU A 277 13.75 12.93 -16.09
CA LEU A 277 12.57 12.61 -16.91
C LEU A 277 12.98 12.10 -18.29
N THR A 278 13.93 12.79 -18.96
CA THR A 278 14.49 12.35 -20.24
C THR A 278 15.14 10.95 -20.13
N THR A 279 15.82 10.68 -19.01
CA THR A 279 16.43 9.37 -18.77
C THR A 279 15.36 8.30 -18.58
N LEU A 280 14.28 8.59 -17.85
CA LEU A 280 13.14 7.69 -17.68
C LEU A 280 12.44 7.42 -19.01
N ASP A 281 12.19 8.44 -19.82
CA ASP A 281 11.58 8.29 -21.15
C ASP A 281 12.38 7.34 -22.02
N ARG A 282 13.72 7.44 -22.02
CA ARG A 282 14.60 6.50 -22.73
C ARG A 282 14.58 5.08 -22.19
N LEU A 283 14.51 4.94 -20.84
CA LEU A 283 14.42 3.63 -20.20
C LEU A 283 13.09 2.92 -20.50
N LEU A 284 12.01 3.68 -20.70
CA LEU A 284 10.67 3.17 -20.98
C LEU A 284 10.39 2.97 -22.49
N ASP A 285 11.13 3.64 -23.39
CA ASP A 285 10.97 3.48 -24.83
C ASP A 285 11.49 2.11 -25.28
N GLU A 286 10.59 1.23 -25.73
CA GLU A 286 10.93 -0.10 -26.24
C GLU A 286 11.93 -0.09 -27.38
N GLN A 287 12.05 1.01 -28.13
CA GLN A 287 12.96 1.12 -29.27
C GLN A 287 14.36 1.59 -28.85
N ASP A 288 14.51 2.23 -27.69
CA ASP A 288 15.83 2.68 -27.20
C ASP A 288 16.71 1.46 -26.85
N PRO A 289 17.97 1.42 -27.30
CA PRO A 289 18.91 0.35 -26.94
C PRO A 289 19.14 0.21 -25.42
N GLN A 290 18.88 1.26 -24.64
CA GLN A 290 19.02 1.28 -23.19
C GLN A 290 17.72 1.01 -22.44
N SER A 291 16.67 0.61 -23.16
CA SER A 291 15.36 0.31 -22.60
C SER A 291 15.39 -0.78 -21.51
N LEU A 292 14.56 -0.64 -20.49
CA LEU A 292 14.31 -1.67 -19.48
C LEU A 292 13.82 -2.99 -20.10
N HIS A 293 13.16 -2.92 -21.26
CA HIS A 293 12.73 -4.11 -21.98
C HIS A 293 13.88 -4.94 -22.51
N ARG A 294 15.07 -4.35 -22.74
CA ARG A 294 16.23 -4.95 -23.37
C ARG A 294 17.44 -5.13 -22.47
N ARG A 295 17.55 -4.35 -21.40
CA ARG A 295 18.69 -4.40 -20.49
C ARG A 295 18.85 -5.78 -19.87
N ALA A 296 20.09 -6.28 -19.88
CA ALA A 296 20.43 -7.57 -19.28
C ALA A 296 20.83 -7.46 -17.79
N ASP A 297 21.05 -6.23 -17.29
CA ASP A 297 21.55 -5.94 -15.94
C ASP A 297 20.44 -5.57 -14.92
N LEU A 298 19.18 -5.79 -15.29
CA LEU A 298 18.05 -5.62 -14.35
C LEU A 298 18.06 -6.69 -13.27
N PHE A 299 17.83 -6.26 -12.03
CA PHE A 299 17.65 -7.11 -10.87
C PHE A 299 16.51 -6.56 -9.98
N VAL A 300 16.05 -7.32 -9.00
CA VAL A 300 15.16 -6.82 -7.94
C VAL A 300 15.81 -7.11 -6.62
N LEU A 301 16.15 -6.08 -5.86
CA LEU A 301 16.71 -6.18 -4.52
C LEU A 301 15.95 -5.26 -3.60
N THR A 302 15.28 -5.84 -2.60
CA THR A 302 14.53 -5.10 -1.57
C THR A 302 14.47 -5.89 -0.28
N ALA A 303 14.20 -5.25 0.83
CA ALA A 303 13.88 -5.91 2.09
C ALA A 303 12.55 -5.39 2.63
N GLN A 304 11.74 -6.29 3.17
CA GLN A 304 10.46 -5.96 3.81
C GLN A 304 10.54 -6.35 5.29
N THR A 305 10.01 -5.51 6.17
CA THR A 305 10.06 -5.75 7.61
C THR A 305 8.70 -6.17 8.14
N VAL A 306 8.69 -7.25 8.91
CA VAL A 306 7.49 -7.78 9.55
C VAL A 306 7.63 -7.65 11.06
N HIS A 307 6.61 -7.09 11.69
CA HIS A 307 6.46 -6.93 13.13
C HIS A 307 5.38 -7.88 13.62
N VAL A 308 5.62 -8.58 14.72
CA VAL A 308 4.71 -9.58 15.30
C VAL A 308 4.39 -9.23 16.73
N ALA A 309 3.11 -9.24 17.06
CA ALA A 309 2.61 -9.13 18.42
C ALA A 309 1.49 -10.17 18.67
N VAL A 310 1.30 -10.55 19.92
CA VAL A 310 0.36 -11.58 20.33
C VAL A 310 -0.61 -11.02 21.35
N LYS A 311 -1.90 -11.33 21.23
CA LYS A 311 -2.92 -11.04 22.24
C LYS A 311 -2.78 -12.06 23.37
N ASP A 312 -2.77 -11.59 24.60
CA ASP A 312 -2.77 -12.49 25.76
C ASP A 312 -4.03 -13.38 25.77
N ALA A 313 -3.90 -14.58 26.37
CA ALA A 313 -4.94 -15.60 26.39
C ALA A 313 -6.10 -15.24 27.33
#